data_ca81a2f6446f4fda460fc9e8455a2eca
#
_entry.id   ca81a2f6446f4fda460fc9e8455a2eca
#
_cell.length_a   1.000
_cell.length_b   1.000
_cell.length_c   1.000
_cell.angle_alpha   90.00
_cell.angle_beta   90.00
_cell.angle_gamma   90.00
#
_symmetry.space_group_name_H-M   'P 1'
#
loop_
_entity.id
_entity.type
_entity.pdbx_description
1 polymer ?
#
loop_
_entity_poly.entity_id
_entity_poly.type
_entity_poly.pdbx_seq_one_letter_code
_entity_poly.pdbx_strand_id
1 'polypeptide(L)'
;MKKIVILLALFVTSFNISAAPIGEQRARQIAEEFFAINATRSASSLELMWAGNNITEPTTRGGELNSSLLYIYNRGMSDGYVIIAGDDTVAPIIAFDFDNAFDFNNMADATKAILDGWCRQISDARKTG
;
A
#
# COMPACT_ATOMS: atom_id res chain seq x y z
N MET A 1 -24.65 5.64 -33.15
CA MET A 1 -24.47 6.96 -32.54
C MET A 1 -25.09 7.07 -31.17
N LYS A 2 -26.36 6.64 -31.01
CA LYS A 2 -27.00 6.67 -29.69
C LYS A 2 -26.28 5.81 -28.65
N LYS A 3 -25.68 4.69 -29.07
CA LYS A 3 -24.94 3.79 -28.18
C LYS A 3 -23.68 4.45 -27.60
N ILE A 4 -23.04 5.33 -28.35
CA ILE A 4 -21.84 6.04 -27.91
C ILE A 4 -22.18 7.02 -26.78
N VAL A 5 -23.32 7.71 -26.89
CA VAL A 5 -23.78 8.67 -25.89
C VAL A 5 -24.09 7.95 -24.56
N ILE A 6 -24.72 6.76 -24.62
CA ILE A 6 -25.05 5.99 -23.43
C ILE A 6 -23.76 5.49 -22.77
N LEU A 7 -22.77 5.06 -23.55
CA LEU A 7 -21.50 4.61 -23.02
C LEU A 7 -20.76 5.74 -22.29
N LEU A 8 -20.82 6.96 -22.83
CA LEU A 8 -20.22 8.13 -22.22
C LEU A 8 -20.86 8.47 -20.88
N ALA A 9 -22.17 8.35 -20.79
CA ALA A 9 -22.91 8.60 -19.54
C ALA A 9 -22.52 7.59 -18.46
N LEU A 10 -22.38 6.32 -18.83
CA LEU A 10 -21.94 5.28 -17.90
C LEU A 10 -20.50 5.53 -17.42
N PHE A 11 -19.63 6.00 -18.31
CA PHE A 11 -18.27 6.32 -17.96
C PHE A 11 -18.20 7.46 -16.95
N VAL A 12 -19.02 8.50 -17.12
CA VAL A 12 -19.07 9.64 -16.19
C VAL A 12 -19.57 9.21 -14.82
N THR A 13 -20.53 8.30 -14.74
CA THR A 13 -21.04 7.83 -13.45
C THR A 13 -20.06 6.97 -12.68
N SER A 14 -19.04 6.41 -13.36
CA SER A 14 -18.01 5.60 -12.69
C SER A 14 -16.93 6.44 -12.01
N PHE A 15 -16.99 7.76 -12.11
CA PHE A 15 -16.01 8.68 -11.50
C PHE A 15 -16.38 9.17 -10.11
N ASN A 16 -17.33 8.56 -9.45
CA ASN A 16 -17.56 8.83 -8.04
C ASN A 16 -16.47 8.17 -7.22
N ILE A 17 -15.31 8.84 -7.12
CA ILE A 17 -14.17 8.32 -6.39
C ILE A 17 -14.29 8.77 -4.95
N SER A 18 -14.63 7.86 -4.07
CA SER A 18 -14.46 8.03 -2.63
C SER A 18 -13.22 7.26 -2.20
N ALA A 19 -12.51 7.79 -1.20
CA ALA A 19 -11.37 7.10 -0.62
C ALA A 19 -11.83 5.75 -0.08
N ALA A 20 -11.20 4.67 -0.53
CA ALA A 20 -11.56 3.32 -0.13
C ALA A 20 -10.31 2.54 0.27
N PRO A 21 -10.37 1.77 1.36
CA PRO A 21 -9.28 0.89 1.71
C PRO A 21 -9.02 -0.13 0.61
N ILE A 22 -7.76 -0.42 0.37
CA ILE A 22 -7.38 -1.59 -0.41
C ILE A 22 -7.04 -2.72 0.56
N GLY A 23 -7.44 -3.94 0.22
CA GLY A 23 -7.15 -5.10 1.04
C GLY A 23 -5.71 -5.58 0.87
N GLU A 24 -5.29 -6.50 1.74
CA GLU A 24 -3.94 -7.06 1.71
C GLU A 24 -3.64 -7.73 0.37
N GLN A 25 -4.62 -8.41 -0.21
CA GLN A 25 -4.43 -9.08 -1.49
C GLN A 25 -4.06 -8.09 -2.60
N ARG A 26 -4.76 -6.95 -2.66
CA ARG A 26 -4.46 -5.92 -3.66
C ARG A 26 -3.11 -5.25 -3.38
N ALA A 27 -2.80 -4.99 -2.12
CA ALA A 27 -1.51 -4.42 -1.73
C ALA A 27 -0.37 -5.35 -2.16
N ARG A 28 -0.52 -6.65 -1.94
CA ARG A 28 0.46 -7.66 -2.36
C ARG A 28 0.63 -7.67 -3.89
N GLN A 29 -0.45 -7.58 -4.64
CA GLN A 29 -0.39 -7.49 -6.10
C GLN A 29 0.40 -6.28 -6.56
N ILE A 30 0.17 -5.12 -5.94
CA ILE A 30 0.89 -3.89 -6.25
C ILE A 30 2.38 -4.08 -5.98
N ALA A 31 2.73 -4.68 -4.84
CA ALA A 31 4.11 -4.97 -4.48
C ALA A 31 4.78 -5.92 -5.48
N GLU A 32 4.08 -6.98 -5.87
CA GLU A 32 4.59 -7.95 -6.84
C GLU A 32 4.84 -7.30 -8.21
N GLU A 33 3.89 -6.50 -8.69
CA GLU A 33 4.02 -5.78 -9.95
C GLU A 33 5.18 -4.78 -9.90
N PHE A 34 5.33 -4.08 -8.78
CA PHE A 34 6.41 -3.12 -8.59
C PHE A 34 7.77 -3.78 -8.73
N PHE A 35 8.00 -4.89 -8.05
CA PHE A 35 9.26 -5.61 -8.14
C PHE A 35 9.46 -6.29 -9.49
N ALA A 36 8.42 -6.77 -10.13
CA ALA A 36 8.52 -7.37 -11.46
C ALA A 36 9.00 -6.37 -12.52
N ILE A 37 8.58 -5.11 -12.38
CA ILE A 37 8.94 -4.06 -13.35
C ILE A 37 10.30 -3.44 -13.03
N ASN A 38 10.61 -3.22 -11.76
CA ASN A 38 11.72 -2.37 -11.34
C ASN A 38 12.95 -3.12 -10.81
N ALA A 39 12.79 -4.34 -10.32
CA ALA A 39 13.89 -5.10 -9.77
C ALA A 39 14.68 -5.79 -10.88
N THR A 40 16.01 -5.82 -10.73
CA THR A 40 16.89 -6.47 -11.70
C THR A 40 17.12 -7.95 -11.39
N ARG A 41 16.79 -8.40 -10.19
CA ARG A 41 16.98 -9.78 -9.77
C ARG A 41 15.72 -10.60 -10.01
N SER A 42 15.90 -11.90 -10.15
CA SER A 42 14.78 -12.83 -10.29
C SER A 42 13.84 -12.73 -9.08
N ALA A 43 12.57 -13.04 -9.32
CA ALA A 43 11.53 -12.90 -8.33
C ALA A 43 11.80 -13.73 -7.07
N SER A 44 11.76 -13.07 -5.93
CA SER A 44 11.72 -13.70 -4.61
C SER A 44 10.31 -13.55 -4.05
N SER A 45 9.94 -14.40 -3.12
CA SER A 45 8.63 -14.32 -2.47
C SER A 45 8.54 -13.07 -1.61
N LEU A 46 7.34 -12.48 -1.56
CA LEU A 46 7.05 -11.37 -0.68
C LEU A 46 6.52 -11.88 0.65
N GLU A 47 6.96 -11.25 1.72
CA GLU A 47 6.49 -11.53 3.07
C GLU A 47 5.93 -10.24 3.68
N LEU A 48 4.69 -10.32 4.18
CA LEU A 48 4.09 -9.20 4.89
C LEU A 48 4.77 -9.06 6.26
N MET A 49 5.51 -7.98 6.45
CA MET A 49 6.24 -7.73 7.69
C MET A 49 5.38 -6.99 8.70
N TRP A 50 4.55 -6.09 8.22
CA TRP A 50 3.68 -5.31 9.09
C TRP A 50 2.53 -4.72 8.29
N ALA A 51 1.38 -4.62 8.93
CA ALA A 51 0.23 -3.89 8.41
C ALA A 51 -0.53 -3.31 9.59
N GLY A 52 -1.05 -2.11 9.43
CA GLY A 52 -1.79 -1.50 10.52
C GLY A 52 -2.05 -0.03 10.34
N ASN A 53 -2.49 0.59 11.41
CA ASN A 53 -2.92 1.99 11.45
C ASN A 53 -1.99 2.85 12.30
N ASN A 54 -1.17 2.22 13.12
CA ASN A 54 -0.23 2.90 14.01
C ASN A 54 1.06 2.10 14.07
N ILE A 55 2.14 2.71 13.63
CA ILE A 55 3.42 2.04 13.50
C ILE A 55 4.00 1.54 14.83
N THR A 56 3.54 2.07 15.94
CA THR A 56 3.99 1.63 17.26
C THR A 56 3.24 0.41 17.79
N GLU A 57 2.20 -0.03 17.08
CA GLU A 57 1.40 -1.20 17.48
C GLU A 57 1.84 -2.43 16.69
N PRO A 58 1.55 -3.64 17.20
CA PRO A 58 1.77 -4.86 16.43
C PRO A 58 0.96 -4.88 15.15
N THR A 59 1.39 -5.72 14.20
CA THR A 59 0.67 -5.88 12.94
C THR A 59 -0.79 -6.26 13.17
N THR A 60 -1.67 -5.62 12.40
CA THR A 60 -3.10 -5.92 12.43
C THR A 60 -3.37 -7.29 11.84
N ARG A 61 -4.30 -8.03 12.42
CA ARG A 61 -4.67 -9.38 11.99
C ARG A 61 -6.17 -9.52 11.83
N GLY A 62 -6.59 -10.63 11.22
CA GLY A 62 -7.98 -10.96 11.04
C GLY A 62 -8.68 -10.04 10.06
N GLY A 63 -9.95 -9.77 10.30
CA GLY A 63 -10.78 -8.96 9.40
C GLY A 63 -10.32 -7.51 9.27
N GLU A 64 -9.61 -6.98 10.26
CA GLU A 64 -9.13 -5.60 10.23
C GLU A 64 -7.89 -5.43 9.34
N LEU A 65 -7.22 -6.52 8.98
CA LEU A 65 -6.03 -6.47 8.12
C LEU A 65 -6.32 -5.75 6.81
N ASN A 66 -7.47 -5.99 6.21
CA ASN A 66 -7.83 -5.42 4.92
C ASN A 66 -8.21 -3.94 4.97
N SER A 67 -8.24 -3.35 6.16
CA SER A 67 -8.48 -1.92 6.36
C SER A 67 -7.24 -1.18 6.83
N SER A 68 -6.07 -1.80 6.75
CA SER A 68 -4.82 -1.20 7.20
C SER A 68 -4.50 0.05 6.39
N LEU A 69 -3.87 1.02 7.05
CA LEU A 69 -3.41 2.26 6.40
C LEU A 69 -2.12 2.04 5.62
N LEU A 70 -1.27 1.13 6.09
CA LEU A 70 0.00 0.79 5.45
C LEU A 70 0.21 -0.72 5.46
N TYR A 71 0.91 -1.20 4.42
CA TYR A 71 1.40 -2.57 4.32
C TYR A 71 2.89 -2.53 4.00
N ILE A 72 3.70 -3.27 4.76
CA ILE A 72 5.14 -3.35 4.56
C ILE A 72 5.50 -4.78 4.17
N TYR A 73 6.10 -4.94 2.99
CA TYR A 73 6.53 -6.24 2.48
C TYR A 73 8.03 -6.29 2.31
N ASN A 74 8.65 -7.37 2.77
CA ASN A 74 10.01 -7.72 2.42
C ASN A 74 10.02 -8.69 1.26
N ARG A 75 11.03 -8.58 0.40
CA ARG A 75 11.26 -9.47 -0.72
C ARG A 75 12.46 -10.36 -0.41
N GLY A 76 12.23 -11.66 -0.28
CA GLY A 76 13.28 -12.57 0.14
C GLY A 76 13.83 -12.19 1.51
N MET A 77 15.06 -12.58 1.79
CA MET A 77 15.71 -12.25 3.07
C MET A 77 16.34 -10.86 3.08
N SER A 78 16.85 -10.41 1.93
CA SER A 78 17.54 -9.12 1.81
C SER A 78 17.47 -8.56 0.39
N ASP A 79 16.45 -8.91 -0.36
CA ASP A 79 16.30 -8.49 -1.76
C ASP A 79 15.43 -7.23 -1.91
N GLY A 80 15.19 -6.53 -0.82
CA GLY A 80 14.47 -5.28 -0.82
C GLY A 80 13.19 -5.30 -0.03
N TYR A 81 12.54 -4.12 0.03
CA TYR A 81 11.23 -3.97 0.65
C TYR A 81 10.41 -2.95 -0.12
N VAL A 82 9.11 -2.95 0.14
CA VAL A 82 8.20 -1.93 -0.38
C VAL A 82 7.14 -1.62 0.67
N ILE A 83 6.77 -0.35 0.78
CA ILE A 83 5.69 0.11 1.65
C ILE A 83 4.55 0.58 0.78
N ILE A 84 3.39 -0.03 0.95
CA ILE A 84 2.19 0.20 0.14
C ILE A 84 1.17 0.98 0.95
N ALA A 85 0.62 2.04 0.36
CA ALA A 85 -0.50 2.78 0.95
C ALA A 85 -1.76 1.93 0.93
N GLY A 86 -2.49 1.93 2.03
CA GLY A 86 -3.71 1.14 2.19
C GLY A 86 -4.97 1.82 1.66
N ASP A 87 -4.82 2.80 0.77
CA ASP A 87 -5.96 3.55 0.24
C ASP A 87 -5.73 3.89 -1.22
N ASP A 88 -6.79 3.84 -2.03
CA ASP A 88 -6.70 4.04 -3.47
C ASP A 88 -6.65 5.51 -3.92
N THR A 89 -6.84 6.46 -3.01
CA THR A 89 -6.79 7.89 -3.34
C THR A 89 -5.40 8.49 -3.21
N VAL A 90 -4.44 7.76 -2.65
CA VAL A 90 -3.05 8.21 -2.52
C VAL A 90 -2.16 7.37 -3.42
N ALA A 91 -0.94 7.87 -3.68
CA ALA A 91 0.03 7.10 -4.47
C ALA A 91 0.29 5.75 -3.79
N PRO A 92 0.26 4.64 -4.54
CA PRO A 92 0.34 3.32 -3.92
C PRO A 92 1.70 2.99 -3.31
N ILE A 93 2.80 3.46 -3.91
CA ILE A 93 4.15 3.15 -3.43
C ILE A 93 4.63 4.33 -2.59
N ILE A 94 4.81 4.10 -1.29
CA ILE A 94 5.27 5.14 -0.37
C ILE A 94 6.78 5.17 -0.28
N ALA A 95 7.40 3.99 -0.16
CA ALA A 95 8.85 3.86 -0.06
C ALA A 95 9.27 2.47 -0.53
N PHE A 96 10.53 2.34 -0.91
CA PHE A 96 11.07 1.07 -1.36
C PHE A 96 12.58 1.05 -1.25
N ASP A 97 13.14 -0.15 -1.28
CA ASP A 97 14.58 -0.40 -1.39
C ASP A 97 14.75 -1.71 -2.15
N PHE A 98 15.75 -1.81 -3.00
CA PHE A 98 16.00 -3.03 -3.78
C PHE A 98 17.08 -3.92 -3.18
N ASP A 99 17.79 -3.45 -2.17
CA ASP A 99 18.98 -4.14 -1.66
C ASP A 99 18.89 -4.52 -0.19
N ASN A 100 17.97 -3.93 0.56
CA ASN A 100 17.87 -4.13 2.01
C ASN A 100 16.45 -4.50 2.42
N ALA A 101 16.35 -5.39 3.40
CA ALA A 101 15.08 -5.69 4.04
C ALA A 101 14.68 -4.57 5.00
N PHE A 102 13.39 -4.39 5.20
CA PHE A 102 12.87 -3.49 6.23
C PHE A 102 12.96 -4.19 7.59
N ASP A 103 13.70 -3.58 8.52
CA ASP A 103 13.86 -4.11 9.86
C ASP A 103 12.95 -3.33 10.82
N PHE A 104 11.78 -3.89 11.07
CA PHE A 104 10.77 -3.28 11.93
C PHE A 104 11.27 -3.12 13.37
N ASN A 105 12.11 -4.04 13.84
CA ASN A 105 12.58 -4.06 15.23
C ASN A 105 13.70 -3.04 15.49
N ASN A 106 14.40 -2.60 14.44
CA ASN A 106 15.49 -1.63 14.53
C ASN A 106 15.17 -0.34 13.79
N MET A 107 13.92 0.03 13.76
CA MET A 107 13.48 1.22 13.04
C MET A 107 13.94 2.49 13.76
N ALA A 108 14.60 3.40 13.02
CA ALA A 108 15.01 4.70 13.53
C ALA A 108 13.78 5.55 13.87
N ASP A 109 13.93 6.45 14.85
CA ASP A 109 12.84 7.35 15.26
C ASP A 109 12.35 8.23 14.11
N ALA A 110 13.27 8.68 13.23
CA ALA A 110 12.91 9.46 12.05
C ALA A 110 12.02 8.65 11.10
N THR A 111 12.32 7.37 10.91
CA THR A 111 11.51 6.48 10.07
C THR A 111 10.11 6.29 10.67
N LYS A 112 10.04 6.08 11.99
CA LYS A 112 8.75 5.96 12.69
C LYS A 112 7.91 7.22 12.48
N ALA A 113 8.51 8.40 12.60
CA ALA A 113 7.82 9.67 12.41
C ALA A 113 7.28 9.83 10.99
N ILE A 114 8.05 9.43 9.98
CA ILE A 114 7.63 9.47 8.58
C ILE A 114 6.44 8.54 8.34
N LEU A 115 6.53 7.31 8.81
CA LEU A 115 5.44 6.33 8.63
C LEU A 115 4.18 6.75 9.38
N ASP A 116 4.33 7.31 10.57
CA ASP A 116 3.22 7.85 11.34
C ASP A 116 2.55 9.01 10.62
N GLY A 117 3.34 9.87 9.99
CA GLY A 117 2.84 10.96 9.16
C GLY A 117 2.02 10.45 7.98
N TRP A 118 2.47 9.40 7.31
CA TRP A 118 1.72 8.77 6.24
C TRP A 118 0.41 8.16 6.72
N CYS A 119 0.44 7.49 7.86
CA CYS A 119 -0.80 6.94 8.45
C CYS A 119 -1.82 8.04 8.72
N ARG A 120 -1.38 9.19 9.23
CA ARG A 120 -2.27 10.33 9.47
C ARG A 120 -2.83 10.88 8.17
N GLN A 121 -2.01 11.04 7.14
CA GLN A 121 -2.46 11.53 5.83
C GLN A 121 -3.49 10.62 5.19
N ILE A 122 -3.26 9.32 5.23
CA ILE A 122 -4.19 8.34 4.66
C ILE A 122 -5.49 8.31 5.47
N SER A 123 -5.39 8.37 6.79
CA SER A 123 -6.56 8.44 7.66
C SER A 123 -7.40 9.68 7.36
N ASP A 124 -6.76 10.83 7.17
CA ASP A 124 -7.45 12.07 6.83
C ASP A 124 -8.11 11.99 5.44
N ALA A 125 -7.44 11.38 4.47
CA ALA A 125 -8.02 11.17 3.15
C ALA A 125 -9.30 10.32 3.23
N ARG A 126 -9.33 9.30 4.08
CA ARG A 126 -10.52 8.48 4.29
C ARG A 126 -11.68 9.28 4.89
N LYS A 127 -11.39 10.25 5.75
CA LYS A 127 -12.42 11.08 6.39
C LYS A 127 -13.04 12.08 5.42
N THR A 128 -12.27 12.57 4.47
CA THR A 128 -12.71 13.59 3.53
C THR A 128 -13.21 13.02 2.20
N GLY A 129 -12.96 11.77 1.98
CA GLY A 129 -13.30 11.08 0.71
C GLY A 129 -14.71 10.51 0.61
#